data_37961be2fa3f83d4c1e21be94e842477
#
_entry.id   37961be2fa3f83d4c1e21be94e842477
#
_cell.length_a   1.000
_cell.length_b   1.000
_cell.length_c   1.000
_cell.angle_alpha   90.00
_cell.angle_beta   90.00
_cell.angle_gamma   90.00
#
_symmetry.space_group_name_H-M   'P 1'
#
loop_
_entity.id
_entity.type
_entity.pdbx_description
1 polymer ?
#
loop_
_entity_poly.entity_id
_entity_poly.type
_entity_poly.pdbx_seq_one_letter_code
_entity_poly.pdbx_strand_id
1 'polypeptide(L)'
;MELTGKRVAILVDQIYQDLEVWYPYYRLKEAGAEVVAVAAKAGETYLGKYGYPIVADKSYDQVTAADFDGVVIPGGYAPDHIRRYPKANQLVKDLDAQGKLVAAICHAGWVLCSAGVL
;
A
#
# COMPACT_ATOMS: atom_id res chain seq x y z
N MET A 1 -8.30 -2.68 21.25
CA MET A 1 -7.37 -1.78 20.55
C MET A 1 -8.14 -0.95 19.54
N GLU A 2 -7.67 0.24 19.28
CA GLU A 2 -8.40 1.24 18.51
C GLU A 2 -8.80 0.79 17.11
N LEU A 3 -7.94 -0.02 16.45
CA LEU A 3 -8.16 -0.44 15.08
C LEU A 3 -8.52 -1.92 14.93
N THR A 4 -8.96 -2.56 16.00
CA THR A 4 -9.40 -3.95 15.95
C THR A 4 -10.50 -4.12 14.90
N GLY A 5 -10.35 -5.10 14.03
CA GLY A 5 -11.29 -5.38 12.94
C GLY A 5 -11.08 -4.57 11.68
N LYS A 6 -10.13 -3.64 11.68
CA LYS A 6 -9.78 -2.86 10.47
C LYS A 6 -8.72 -3.58 9.66
N ARG A 7 -8.82 -3.49 8.34
CA ARG A 7 -7.82 -4.04 7.41
C ARG A 7 -7.26 -2.91 6.57
N VAL A 8 -5.93 -2.81 6.53
CA VAL A 8 -5.24 -1.76 5.79
C VAL A 8 -4.25 -2.39 4.81
N ALA A 9 -4.32 -1.98 3.56
CA ALA A 9 -3.35 -2.39 2.55
C ALA A 9 -2.14 -1.47 2.61
N ILE A 10 -0.94 -2.05 2.47
CA ILE A 10 0.27 -1.28 2.17
C ILE A 10 0.71 -1.72 0.78
N LEU A 11 0.79 -0.78 -0.15
CA LEU A 11 1.25 -1.07 -1.49
C LEU A 11 2.77 -1.07 -1.52
N VAL A 12 3.36 -2.10 -2.09
CA VAL A 12 4.81 -2.22 -2.13
C VAL A 12 5.30 -2.53 -3.54
N ASP A 13 6.53 -2.12 -3.82
CA ASP A 13 7.26 -2.48 -5.00
C ASP A 13 8.75 -2.29 -4.72
N GLN A 14 9.60 -2.62 -5.68
CA GLN A 14 11.04 -2.53 -5.49
C GLN A 14 11.48 -1.09 -5.20
N ILE A 15 12.50 -0.96 -4.39
CA ILE A 15 13.13 0.31 -4.00
C ILE A 15 12.12 1.22 -3.27
N TYR A 16 11.32 0.64 -2.39
CA TYR A 16 10.49 1.44 -1.49
C TYR A 16 11.36 2.09 -0.41
N GLN A 17 10.89 3.18 0.17
CA GLN A 17 11.58 3.76 1.34
C GLN A 17 11.26 2.90 2.57
N ASP A 18 12.29 2.29 3.14
CA ASP A 18 12.16 1.26 4.16
C ASP A 18 11.29 1.67 5.35
N LEU A 19 11.57 2.84 5.92
CA LEU A 19 10.82 3.32 7.08
C LEU A 19 9.37 3.68 6.75
N GLU A 20 9.09 4.08 5.50
CA GLU A 20 7.75 4.48 5.09
C GLU A 20 6.83 3.28 4.87
N VAL A 21 7.39 2.08 4.79
CA VAL A 21 6.64 0.83 4.84
C VAL A 21 6.57 0.31 6.27
N TRP A 22 7.73 0.14 6.92
CA TRP A 22 7.80 -0.61 8.16
C TRP A 22 7.29 0.15 9.39
N TYR A 23 7.44 1.46 9.44
CA TYR A 23 6.87 2.23 10.54
C TYR A 23 5.33 2.18 10.53
N PRO A 24 4.65 2.52 9.42
CA PRO A 24 3.20 2.37 9.36
C PRO A 24 2.74 0.93 9.56
N TYR A 25 3.47 -0.03 9.00
CA TYR A 25 3.15 -1.45 9.15
C TYR A 25 3.05 -1.85 10.62
N TYR A 26 4.09 -1.58 11.38
CA TYR A 26 4.11 -1.96 12.79
C TYR A 26 3.20 -1.08 13.64
N ARG A 27 3.08 0.20 13.34
CA ARG A 27 2.20 1.09 14.10
C ARG A 27 0.74 0.70 13.95
N LEU A 28 0.32 0.34 12.75
CA LEU A 28 -1.04 -0.12 12.51
C LEU A 28 -1.31 -1.47 13.19
N LYS A 29 -0.35 -2.38 13.13
CA LYS A 29 -0.47 -3.66 13.84
C LYS A 29 -0.55 -3.47 15.35
N GLU A 30 0.25 -2.59 15.89
CA GLU A 30 0.22 -2.26 17.32
C GLU A 30 -1.17 -1.76 17.73
N ALA A 31 -1.83 -0.99 16.87
CA ALA A 31 -3.19 -0.47 17.14
C ALA A 31 -4.28 -1.52 16.89
N GLY A 32 -3.95 -2.71 16.44
CA GLY A 32 -4.88 -3.82 16.27
C GLY A 32 -5.37 -4.06 14.85
N ALA A 33 -4.89 -3.30 13.87
CA ALA A 33 -5.28 -3.50 12.47
C ALA A 33 -4.60 -4.74 11.87
N GLU A 34 -5.28 -5.37 10.92
CA GLU A 34 -4.65 -6.33 10.02
C GLU A 34 -4.01 -5.54 8.89
N VAL A 35 -2.72 -5.76 8.66
CA VAL A 35 -1.98 -5.08 7.59
C VAL A 35 -1.63 -6.09 6.52
N VAL A 36 -1.99 -5.76 5.28
CA VAL A 36 -1.79 -6.64 4.12
C VAL A 36 -0.87 -5.95 3.13
N ALA A 37 0.28 -6.56 2.86
CA ALA A 37 1.20 -6.08 1.83
C ALA A 37 0.68 -6.51 0.46
N VAL A 38 0.41 -5.55 -0.41
CA VAL A 38 -0.14 -5.78 -1.74
C VAL A 38 0.83 -5.28 -2.79
N ALA A 39 1.10 -6.13 -3.77
CA ALA A 39 2.06 -5.84 -4.84
C ALA A 39 1.62 -6.48 -6.15
N ALA A 40 2.48 -6.41 -7.17
CA ALA A 40 2.18 -7.02 -8.46
C ALA A 40 2.10 -8.55 -8.38
N LYS A 41 2.91 -9.17 -7.50
CA LYS A 41 2.94 -10.64 -7.35
C LYS A 41 2.92 -11.05 -5.89
N ALA A 42 1.92 -11.84 -5.51
CA ALA A 42 1.85 -12.44 -4.18
C ALA A 42 3.02 -13.41 -3.97
N GLY A 43 3.59 -13.40 -2.76
CA GLY A 43 4.69 -14.28 -2.41
C GLY A 43 6.06 -13.81 -2.88
N GLU A 44 6.14 -12.77 -3.69
CA GLU A 44 7.42 -12.20 -4.12
C GLU A 44 8.01 -11.33 -3.02
N THR A 45 9.33 -11.35 -2.92
CA THR A 45 10.08 -10.48 -1.99
C THR A 45 10.45 -9.19 -2.70
N TYR A 46 10.10 -8.08 -2.08
CA TYR A 46 10.47 -6.73 -2.54
C TYR A 46 11.49 -6.15 -1.58
N LEU A 47 12.49 -5.48 -2.13
CA LEU A 47 13.56 -4.89 -1.32
C LEU A 47 13.42 -3.38 -1.25
N GLY A 48 13.56 -2.85 -0.04
CA GLY A 48 13.61 -1.43 0.18
C GLY A 48 14.90 -0.83 -0.36
N LYS A 49 14.94 0.49 -0.40
CA LYS A 49 16.11 1.25 -0.85
C LYS A 49 17.38 0.87 -0.08
N TYR A 50 17.22 0.52 1.20
CA TYR A 50 18.31 0.10 2.07
C TYR A 50 18.35 -1.41 2.27
N GLY A 51 17.65 -2.16 1.43
CA GLY A 51 17.74 -3.61 1.38
C GLY A 51 16.84 -4.37 2.35
N TYR A 52 15.97 -3.71 3.08
CA TYR A 52 15.07 -4.40 4.00
C TYR A 52 13.95 -5.09 3.21
N PRO A 53 13.76 -6.42 3.39
CA PRO A 53 12.81 -7.16 2.57
C PRO A 53 11.39 -7.13 3.12
N ILE A 54 10.41 -7.18 2.22
CA ILE A 54 9.04 -7.47 2.55
C ILE A 54 8.48 -8.46 1.54
N VAL A 55 7.72 -9.45 2.02
CA VAL A 55 7.04 -10.41 1.16
C VAL A 55 5.61 -9.96 0.96
N ALA A 56 5.17 -9.87 -0.29
CA ALA A 56 3.80 -9.48 -0.60
C ALA A 56 2.82 -10.59 -0.21
N ASP A 57 1.77 -10.22 0.52
CA ASP A 57 0.73 -11.15 0.94
C ASP A 57 -0.26 -11.42 -0.20
N LYS A 58 -0.57 -10.40 -1.00
CA LYS A 58 -1.55 -10.47 -2.08
C LYS A 58 -1.05 -9.71 -3.31
N SER A 59 -1.57 -10.09 -4.47
CA SER A 59 -1.37 -9.30 -5.69
C SER A 59 -2.56 -8.37 -5.91
N TYR A 60 -2.39 -7.38 -6.81
CA TYR A 60 -3.49 -6.49 -7.18
C TYR A 60 -4.68 -7.24 -7.79
N ASP A 61 -4.44 -8.40 -8.39
CA ASP A 61 -5.48 -9.24 -8.98
C ASP A 61 -6.34 -9.95 -7.94
N GLN A 62 -5.85 -10.08 -6.73
CA GLN A 62 -6.48 -10.87 -5.66
C GLN A 62 -7.29 -10.05 -4.69
N VAL A 63 -7.29 -8.71 -4.83
CA VAL A 63 -7.91 -7.81 -3.87
C VAL A 63 -8.79 -6.78 -4.55
N THR A 64 -9.75 -6.25 -3.80
CA THR A 64 -10.58 -5.13 -4.22
C THR A 64 -10.71 -4.14 -3.06
N ALA A 65 -11.28 -2.97 -3.32
CA ALA A 65 -11.50 -1.97 -2.27
C ALA A 65 -12.42 -2.47 -1.16
N ALA A 66 -13.28 -3.44 -1.45
CA ALA A 66 -14.16 -4.03 -0.43
C ALA A 66 -13.38 -4.78 0.65
N ASP A 67 -12.15 -5.20 0.34
CA ASP A 67 -11.31 -5.95 1.27
C ASP A 67 -10.64 -5.09 2.33
N PHE A 68 -10.64 -3.76 2.18
CA PHE A 68 -9.87 -2.87 3.03
C PHE A 68 -10.67 -1.69 3.55
N ASP A 69 -10.22 -1.16 4.67
CA ASP A 69 -10.70 0.10 5.25
C ASP A 69 -9.80 1.28 4.86
N GLY A 70 -8.63 1.01 4.33
CA GLY A 70 -7.72 2.04 3.89
C GLY A 70 -6.49 1.49 3.21
N VAL A 71 -5.69 2.39 2.65
CA VAL A 71 -4.43 2.08 1.99
C VAL A 71 -3.35 3.05 2.42
N VAL A 72 -2.14 2.53 2.60
CA VAL A 72 -0.93 3.31 2.82
C VAL A 72 -0.01 3.11 1.63
N ILE A 73 0.46 4.20 1.06
CA ILE A 73 1.36 4.17 -0.09
C ILE A 73 2.69 4.79 0.33
N PRO A 74 3.74 3.98 0.49
CA PRO A 74 5.07 4.48 0.84
C PRO A 74 5.76 5.13 -0.36
N GLY A 75 6.85 5.84 -0.07
CA GLY A 75 7.65 6.51 -1.09
C GLY A 75 8.84 5.67 -1.56
N GLY A 76 9.98 6.36 -1.74
CA GLY A 76 11.12 5.82 -2.46
C GLY A 76 10.84 5.87 -3.96
N TYR A 77 11.39 4.92 -4.72
CA TYR A 77 11.07 4.79 -6.14
C TYR A 77 9.88 3.88 -6.41
N ALA A 78 9.41 3.14 -5.39
CA ALA A 78 8.28 2.23 -5.54
C ALA A 78 7.04 2.87 -6.18
N PRO A 79 6.65 4.11 -5.84
CA PRO A 79 5.47 4.73 -6.46
C PRO A 79 5.53 4.80 -7.98
N ASP A 80 6.72 5.00 -8.56
CA ASP A 80 6.86 5.02 -10.02
C ASP A 80 6.58 3.64 -10.63
N HIS A 81 6.90 2.59 -9.91
CA HIS A 81 6.57 1.22 -10.33
C HIS A 81 5.10 0.91 -10.10
N ILE A 82 4.57 1.25 -8.93
CA ILE A 82 3.18 0.97 -8.55
C ILE A 82 2.21 1.63 -9.53
N ARG A 83 2.44 2.88 -9.89
CA ARG A 83 1.56 3.66 -10.78
C ARG A 83 1.40 3.03 -12.17
N ARG A 84 2.30 2.14 -12.56
CA ARG A 84 2.25 1.46 -13.86
C ARG A 84 1.23 0.33 -13.91
N TYR A 85 0.70 -0.09 -12.78
CA TYR A 85 -0.29 -1.16 -12.70
C TYR A 85 -1.69 -0.56 -12.62
N PRO A 86 -2.52 -0.70 -13.68
CA PRO A 86 -3.88 -0.14 -13.67
C PRO A 86 -4.72 -0.60 -12.49
N LYS A 87 -4.54 -1.85 -12.05
CA LYS A 87 -5.29 -2.37 -10.91
C LYS A 87 -4.89 -1.76 -9.59
N ALA A 88 -3.63 -1.35 -9.43
CA ALA A 88 -3.20 -0.61 -8.25
C ALA A 88 -3.87 0.75 -8.21
N ASN A 89 -3.86 1.46 -9.32
CA ASN A 89 -4.51 2.76 -9.44
C ASN A 89 -6.01 2.65 -9.21
N GLN A 90 -6.63 1.60 -9.73
CA GLN A 90 -8.06 1.38 -9.55
C GLN A 90 -8.42 1.11 -8.09
N LEU A 91 -7.58 0.34 -7.37
CA LEU A 91 -7.77 0.08 -5.95
C LEU A 91 -7.79 1.39 -5.16
N VAL A 92 -6.82 2.25 -5.40
CA VAL A 92 -6.72 3.56 -4.72
C VAL A 92 -7.93 4.43 -5.06
N LYS A 93 -8.31 4.47 -6.32
CA LYS A 93 -9.47 5.25 -6.78
C LYS A 93 -10.75 4.77 -6.11
N ASP A 94 -10.95 3.46 -6.04
CA ASP A 94 -12.16 2.89 -5.45
C ASP A 94 -12.22 3.13 -3.94
N LEU A 95 -11.09 3.02 -3.24
CA LEU A 95 -11.03 3.32 -1.81
C LEU A 95 -11.39 4.79 -1.54
N ASP A 96 -10.86 5.70 -2.33
CA ASP A 96 -11.18 7.12 -2.22
C ASP A 96 -12.67 7.36 -2.48
N ALA A 97 -13.23 6.76 -3.53
CA ALA A 97 -14.65 6.91 -3.86
C ALA A 97 -15.57 6.37 -2.76
N GLN A 98 -15.11 5.38 -2.00
CA GLN A 98 -15.85 4.81 -0.88
C GLN A 98 -15.65 5.58 0.44
N GLY A 99 -14.92 6.69 0.41
CA GLY A 99 -14.65 7.49 1.60
C GLY A 99 -13.70 6.85 2.59
N LYS A 100 -12.90 5.89 2.13
CA LYS A 100 -11.96 5.18 2.98
C LYS A 100 -10.62 5.91 3.04
N LEU A 101 -9.76 5.53 3.97
CA LEU A 101 -8.46 6.17 4.17
C LEU A 101 -7.55 5.95 2.96
N VAL A 102 -6.97 7.03 2.47
CA VAL A 102 -5.87 6.99 1.51
C VAL A 102 -4.73 7.83 2.08
N ALA A 103 -3.66 7.16 2.50
CA ALA A 103 -2.49 7.80 3.09
C ALA A 103 -1.29 7.62 2.16
N ALA A 104 -0.60 8.70 1.87
CA ALA A 104 0.53 8.70 0.97
C ALA A 104 1.62 9.61 1.51
N ILE A 105 2.87 9.22 1.31
CA ILE A 105 4.02 10.00 1.76
C ILE A 105 5.06 10.09 0.65
N CYS A 106 5.79 11.22 0.61
CA CYS A 106 6.90 11.43 -0.29
C CYS A 106 6.46 11.33 -1.76
N HIS A 107 7.12 10.51 -2.57
CA HIS A 107 6.81 10.34 -3.98
C HIS A 107 5.51 9.54 -4.23
N ALA A 108 4.87 9.05 -3.19
CA ALA A 108 3.61 8.33 -3.33
C ALA A 108 2.49 9.17 -3.97
N GLY A 109 2.63 10.50 -3.95
CA GLY A 109 1.73 11.38 -4.69
C GLY A 109 1.62 11.05 -6.18
N TRP A 110 2.66 10.44 -6.77
CA TRP A 110 2.61 9.99 -8.16
C TRP A 110 1.50 8.96 -8.38
N VAL A 111 1.29 8.05 -7.41
CA VAL A 111 0.20 7.08 -7.49
C VAL A 111 -1.14 7.77 -7.40
N LEU A 112 -1.26 8.77 -6.52
CA LEU A 112 -2.51 9.54 -6.39
C LEU A 112 -2.86 10.27 -7.67
N CYS A 113 -1.86 10.83 -8.34
CA CYS A 113 -2.05 11.47 -9.65
C CYS A 113 -2.55 10.46 -10.69
N SER A 114 -1.90 9.30 -10.76
CA SER A 114 -2.27 8.25 -11.72
C SER A 114 -3.64 7.66 -11.43
N ALA A 115 -4.04 7.59 -10.17
CA ALA A 115 -5.35 7.13 -9.76
C ALA A 115 -6.45 8.19 -9.98
N GLY A 116 -6.07 9.43 -10.20
CA GLY A 116 -7.02 10.51 -10.44
C GLY A 116 -7.78 10.97 -9.19
N VAL A 117 -7.16 10.87 -8.01
CA VAL A 117 -7.81 11.22 -6.74
C VAL A 117 -7.33 12.56 -6.18
N LEU A 118 -6.53 13.29 -6.93
CA LEU A 118 -6.11 14.65 -6.56
C LEU A 118 -6.89 15.70 -7.31
#